data_b42f89e3d4ad8c11d90487cfaa256148
#
_entry.id   b42f89e3d4ad8c11d90487cfaa256148
#
_cell.length_a   1.000
_cell.length_b   1.000
_cell.length_c   1.000
_cell.angle_alpha   90.00
_cell.angle_beta   90.00
_cell.angle_gamma   90.00
#
_symmetry.space_group_name_H-M   'P 1'
#
loop_
_entity.id
_entity.type
_entity.pdbx_description
1 polymer ?
#
loop_
_entity_poly.entity_id
_entity_poly.type
_entity_poly.pdbx_seq_one_letter_code
_entity_poly.pdbx_strand_id
1 'polypeptide(L)'
;MNEPNETRKAAPVENPAATAESCGCDQTLAFLVLRGWLAVRAILTGVEKFGAYATIQKPLIDPVTGMEDPSGAMIDVKVKYYSLTNYSGIPAPLKDKFANEPLLPHFATAAFNNLLGPALIVTGVMLLLGLGTRLSLFVQGLIYIGLTAGLILIKQDDGIAWLGIHVALIAFALMLARHNKLALLKKW
;
A
#
# COMPACT_ATOMS: atom_id res chain seq x y z
N MET A 1 44.89 -42.92 43.69
CA MET A 1 44.62 -42.21 42.45
C MET A 1 43.17 -41.77 42.52
N ASN A 2 42.92 -40.51 42.89
CA ASN A 2 41.58 -39.95 42.99
C ASN A 2 41.32 -39.12 41.69
N GLU A 3 40.34 -39.54 40.91
CA GLU A 3 39.85 -38.72 39.80
C GLU A 3 38.98 -37.57 40.32
N PRO A 4 39.19 -36.32 39.80
CA PRO A 4 38.34 -35.21 40.16
C PRO A 4 36.98 -35.29 39.49
N ASN A 5 35.92 -35.24 40.28
CA ASN A 5 34.52 -35.18 39.91
C ASN A 5 34.26 -33.85 39.20
N GLU A 6 34.19 -33.89 37.86
CA GLU A 6 33.73 -32.75 37.06
C GLU A 6 32.25 -32.49 37.30
N THR A 7 31.94 -31.48 38.07
CA THR A 7 30.59 -30.94 38.22
C THR A 7 30.10 -30.39 36.91
N ARG A 8 29.30 -31.21 36.20
CA ARG A 8 28.56 -30.86 35.00
C ARG A 8 27.64 -29.68 35.32
N LYS A 9 28.05 -28.48 34.93
CA LYS A 9 27.22 -27.28 35.01
C LYS A 9 25.97 -27.53 34.18
N ALA A 10 24.81 -27.66 34.83
CA ALA A 10 23.54 -27.74 34.17
C ALA A 10 23.32 -26.48 33.32
N ALA A 11 23.01 -26.66 32.04
CA ALA A 11 22.63 -25.58 31.17
C ALA A 11 21.39 -24.84 31.74
N PRO A 12 21.30 -23.50 31.59
CA PRO A 12 20.15 -22.76 32.08
C PRO A 12 18.88 -23.32 31.43
N VAL A 13 17.93 -23.73 32.25
CA VAL A 13 16.59 -24.15 31.77
C VAL A 13 15.92 -22.88 31.26
N GLU A 14 15.89 -22.73 29.93
CA GLU A 14 15.11 -21.68 29.28
C GLU A 14 13.64 -21.85 29.70
N ASN A 15 13.08 -20.83 30.31
CA ASN A 15 11.69 -20.82 30.75
C ASN A 15 10.77 -20.76 29.51
N PRO A 16 10.04 -21.84 29.14
CA PRO A 16 9.24 -21.87 27.91
C PRO A 16 8.12 -20.82 27.92
N ALA A 17 7.70 -20.31 29.07
CA ALA A 17 6.72 -19.24 29.19
C ALA A 17 7.29 -17.88 28.73
N ALA A 18 8.56 -17.58 29.06
CA ALA A 18 9.20 -16.32 28.67
C ALA A 18 9.46 -16.25 27.14
N THR A 19 9.81 -17.39 26.53
CA THR A 19 9.96 -17.46 25.05
C THR A 19 8.63 -17.34 24.31
N ALA A 20 7.54 -17.87 24.87
CA ALA A 20 6.20 -17.75 24.27
C ALA A 20 5.64 -16.34 24.36
N GLU A 21 5.91 -15.58 25.43
CA GLU A 21 5.48 -14.20 25.59
C GLU A 21 6.25 -13.24 24.67
N SER A 22 7.56 -13.40 24.51
CA SER A 22 8.37 -12.61 23.58
C SER A 22 7.95 -12.83 22.14
N CYS A 23 7.71 -14.07 21.73
CA CYS A 23 7.24 -14.42 20.41
C CYS A 23 5.87 -13.78 20.07
N GLY A 24 4.96 -13.69 21.05
CA GLY A 24 3.66 -13.03 20.87
C GLY A 24 3.75 -11.50 20.71
N CYS A 25 4.75 -10.86 21.32
CA CYS A 25 5.04 -9.44 21.16
C CYS A 25 5.57 -9.13 19.77
N ASP A 26 6.54 -9.91 19.29
CA ASP A 26 7.17 -9.72 17.97
C ASP A 26 6.16 -9.89 16.84
N GLN A 27 5.28 -10.87 16.93
CA GLN A 27 4.20 -11.08 15.96
C GLN A 27 3.20 -9.92 15.94
N THR A 28 2.91 -9.32 17.09
CA THR A 28 2.04 -8.13 17.19
C THR A 28 2.70 -6.93 16.52
N LEU A 29 4.00 -6.68 16.78
CA LEU A 29 4.75 -5.58 16.18
C LEU A 29 4.88 -5.76 14.66
N ALA A 30 5.22 -6.97 14.20
CA ALA A 30 5.30 -7.28 12.78
C ALA A 30 3.97 -7.03 12.08
N PHE A 31 2.86 -7.44 12.70
CA PHE A 31 1.52 -7.18 12.17
C PHE A 31 1.20 -5.67 12.11
N LEU A 32 1.56 -4.90 13.14
CA LEU A 32 1.32 -3.45 13.17
C LEU A 32 2.07 -2.70 12.06
N VAL A 33 3.34 -3.04 11.85
CA VAL A 33 4.15 -2.45 10.77
C VAL A 33 3.54 -2.77 9.42
N LEU A 34 3.18 -4.04 9.20
CA LEU A 34 2.60 -4.50 7.93
C LEU A 34 1.22 -3.86 7.69
N ARG A 35 0.38 -3.80 8.72
CA ARG A 35 -0.92 -3.13 8.68
C ARG A 35 -0.78 -1.65 8.37
N GLY A 36 0.16 -0.95 9.03
CA GLY A 36 0.44 0.47 8.79
C GLY A 36 0.90 0.72 7.36
N TRP A 37 1.83 -0.07 6.86
CA TRP A 37 2.31 0.01 5.48
C TRP A 37 1.18 -0.16 4.46
N LEU A 38 0.40 -1.24 4.59
CA LEU A 38 -0.71 -1.53 3.66
C LEU A 38 -1.80 -0.46 3.71
N ALA A 39 -2.12 0.06 4.92
CA ALA A 39 -3.08 1.14 5.09
C ALA A 39 -2.63 2.43 4.40
N VAL A 40 -1.42 2.90 4.69
CA VAL A 40 -0.86 4.13 4.10
C VAL A 40 -0.74 4.00 2.59
N ARG A 41 -0.25 2.86 2.11
CA ARG A 41 -0.12 2.59 0.68
C ARG A 41 -1.48 2.63 -0.03
N ALA A 42 -2.52 2.03 0.54
CA ALA A 42 -3.86 2.04 -0.04
C ALA A 42 -4.44 3.46 -0.07
N ILE A 43 -4.35 4.21 1.04
CA ILE A 43 -4.85 5.59 1.11
C ILE A 43 -4.15 6.46 0.07
N LEU A 44 -2.82 6.47 0.04
CA LEU A 44 -2.05 7.29 -0.90
C LEU A 44 -2.35 6.91 -2.34
N THR A 45 -2.38 5.62 -2.67
CA THR A 45 -2.74 5.15 -4.02
C THR A 45 -4.17 5.56 -4.40
N GLY A 46 -5.11 5.51 -3.45
CA GLY A 46 -6.48 5.97 -3.67
C GLY A 46 -6.57 7.48 -3.90
N VAL A 47 -5.86 8.29 -3.09
CA VAL A 47 -5.81 9.76 -3.22
C VAL A 47 -5.15 10.19 -4.54
N GLU A 48 -4.09 9.48 -4.96
CA GLU A 48 -3.43 9.72 -6.25
C GLU A 48 -4.39 9.65 -7.46
N LYS A 49 -5.49 8.92 -7.35
CA LYS A 49 -6.53 8.83 -8.40
C LYS A 49 -7.31 10.12 -8.60
N PHE A 50 -7.20 11.06 -7.68
CA PHE A 50 -7.80 12.40 -7.74
C PHE A 50 -6.80 13.49 -8.16
N GLY A 51 -5.53 13.12 -8.40
CA GLY A 51 -4.46 14.01 -8.78
C GLY A 51 -4.47 14.34 -10.27
N ALA A 52 -4.24 15.63 -10.60
CA ALA A 52 -3.97 16.10 -11.95
C ALA A 52 -2.80 17.07 -11.93
N TYR A 53 -2.26 17.37 -13.11
CA TYR A 53 -1.20 18.36 -13.28
C TYR A 53 -1.74 19.55 -14.04
N ALA A 54 -1.54 20.77 -13.51
CA ALA A 54 -1.75 22.02 -14.22
C ALA A 54 -0.40 22.64 -14.56
N THR A 55 -0.29 23.21 -15.73
CA THR A 55 0.84 24.05 -16.10
C THR A 55 0.53 25.48 -15.65
N ILE A 56 1.36 26.00 -14.75
CA ILE A 56 1.29 27.40 -14.31
C ILE A 56 2.55 28.12 -14.74
N GLN A 57 2.39 29.36 -15.16
CA GLN A 57 3.54 30.24 -15.46
C GLN A 57 4.06 30.83 -14.16
N LYS A 58 5.35 30.69 -13.92
CA LYS A 58 6.05 31.30 -12.80
C LYS A 58 7.19 32.18 -13.33
N PRO A 59 7.48 33.30 -12.67
CA PRO A 59 8.65 34.08 -13.04
C PRO A 59 9.92 33.24 -12.90
N LEU A 60 10.83 33.41 -13.84
CA LEU A 60 12.14 32.80 -13.78
C LEU A 60 12.92 33.44 -12.61
N ILE A 61 13.37 32.61 -11.70
CA ILE A 61 14.21 33.05 -10.57
C ILE A 61 15.66 32.73 -10.91
N ASP A 62 16.52 33.74 -10.86
CA ASP A 62 17.96 33.60 -11.03
C ASP A 62 18.51 32.71 -9.91
N PRO A 63 19.12 31.56 -10.22
CA PRO A 63 19.64 30.61 -9.22
C PRO A 63 20.78 31.17 -8.38
N VAL A 64 21.43 32.28 -8.81
CA VAL A 64 22.57 32.89 -8.12
C VAL A 64 22.09 33.95 -7.13
N THR A 65 21.16 34.82 -7.56
CA THR A 65 20.69 35.96 -6.75
C THR A 65 19.42 35.65 -5.97
N GLY A 66 18.66 34.60 -6.38
CA GLY A 66 17.35 34.28 -5.81
C GLY A 66 16.26 35.32 -6.13
N MET A 67 16.54 36.29 -7.02
CA MET A 67 15.61 37.33 -7.45
C MET A 67 14.91 36.93 -8.75
N GLU A 68 13.75 37.54 -9.02
CA GLU A 68 13.08 37.37 -10.30
C GLU A 68 13.93 37.97 -11.42
N ASP A 69 13.97 37.26 -12.56
CA ASP A 69 14.73 37.75 -13.74
C ASP A 69 14.19 39.10 -14.19
N PRO A 70 15.06 40.14 -14.29
CA PRO A 70 14.67 41.49 -14.75
C PRO A 70 14.05 41.51 -16.14
N SER A 71 14.29 40.48 -16.97
CA SER A 71 13.68 40.35 -18.30
C SER A 71 12.18 40.02 -18.26
N GLY A 72 11.63 39.66 -17.08
CA GLY A 72 10.25 39.22 -16.94
C GLY A 72 9.97 37.85 -17.58
N ALA A 73 11.02 37.05 -17.81
CA ALA A 73 10.88 35.72 -18.40
C ALA A 73 10.02 34.80 -17.51
N MET A 74 9.04 34.11 -18.10
CA MET A 74 8.18 33.17 -17.44
C MET A 74 8.56 31.75 -17.84
N ILE A 75 8.50 30.81 -16.88
CA ILE A 75 8.70 29.40 -17.11
C ILE A 75 7.42 28.62 -16.82
N ASP A 76 7.14 27.64 -17.64
CA ASP A 76 6.02 26.72 -17.44
C ASP A 76 6.38 25.66 -16.38
N VAL A 77 5.72 25.72 -15.22
CA VAL A 77 5.93 24.76 -14.14
C VAL A 77 4.70 23.86 -13.99
N LYS A 78 4.90 22.55 -14.04
CA LYS A 78 3.84 21.58 -13.78
C LYS A 78 3.62 21.44 -12.26
N VAL A 79 2.44 21.84 -11.81
CA VAL A 79 2.04 21.74 -10.41
C VAL A 79 0.96 20.70 -10.28
N LYS A 80 1.15 19.78 -9.32
CA LYS A 80 0.17 18.73 -9.01
C LYS A 80 -0.91 19.31 -8.09
N TYR A 81 -2.15 19.05 -8.41
CA TYR A 81 -3.29 19.43 -7.57
C TYR A 81 -4.30 18.28 -7.50
N TYR A 82 -5.14 18.27 -6.47
CA TYR A 82 -6.13 17.24 -6.21
C TYR A 82 -7.52 17.84 -6.25
N SER A 83 -8.43 17.21 -7.01
CA SER A 83 -9.85 17.60 -7.06
C SER A 83 -10.71 16.36 -7.30
N LEU A 84 -11.91 16.38 -6.75
CA LEU A 84 -12.91 15.32 -6.99
C LEU A 84 -13.29 15.23 -8.47
N THR A 85 -13.24 16.33 -9.20
CA THR A 85 -13.53 16.40 -10.64
C THR A 85 -12.48 15.71 -11.50
N ASN A 86 -11.25 15.56 -10.99
CA ASN A 86 -10.11 14.98 -11.72
C ASN A 86 -10.02 13.45 -11.56
N TYR A 87 -11.01 12.84 -10.92
CA TYR A 87 -10.94 11.43 -10.61
C TYR A 87 -10.72 10.55 -11.85
N SER A 88 -9.68 9.72 -11.79
CA SER A 88 -9.38 8.74 -12.81
C SER A 88 -8.78 7.48 -12.16
N GLY A 89 -9.59 6.44 -12.04
CA GLY A 89 -9.15 5.16 -11.46
C GLY A 89 -8.07 4.48 -12.30
N ILE A 90 -8.22 4.51 -13.62
CA ILE A 90 -7.26 3.94 -14.57
C ILE A 90 -6.46 5.09 -15.20
N PRO A 91 -5.11 5.07 -15.16
CA PRO A 91 -4.27 6.06 -15.82
C PRO A 91 -4.57 6.17 -17.31
N ALA A 92 -4.52 7.40 -17.87
CA ALA A 92 -4.84 7.65 -19.28
C ALA A 92 -4.07 6.74 -20.26
N PRO A 93 -2.75 6.48 -20.10
CA PRO A 93 -2.01 5.60 -21.02
C PRO A 93 -2.48 4.14 -21.03
N LEU A 94 -3.17 3.71 -19.96
CA LEU A 94 -3.68 2.34 -19.83
C LEU A 94 -5.12 2.22 -20.33
N LYS A 95 -5.88 3.32 -20.39
CA LYS A 95 -7.28 3.30 -20.84
C LYS A 95 -7.42 2.78 -22.27
N ASP A 96 -6.56 3.24 -23.17
CA ASP A 96 -6.57 2.83 -24.57
C ASP A 96 -6.21 1.34 -24.73
N LYS A 97 -5.26 0.85 -23.94
CA LYS A 97 -4.88 -0.56 -23.93
C LYS A 97 -6.03 -1.44 -23.43
N PHE A 98 -6.71 -1.03 -22.36
CA PHE A 98 -7.87 -1.75 -21.83
C PHE A 98 -9.09 -1.69 -22.77
N ALA A 99 -9.28 -0.60 -23.49
CA ALA A 99 -10.38 -0.45 -24.45
C ALA A 99 -10.24 -1.39 -25.65
N ASN A 100 -9.00 -1.72 -26.03
CA ASN A 100 -8.68 -2.59 -27.17
C ASN A 100 -8.56 -4.07 -26.79
N GLU A 101 -8.68 -4.41 -25.49
CA GLU A 101 -8.54 -5.80 -25.02
C GLU A 101 -9.89 -6.53 -25.08
N PRO A 102 -10.05 -7.55 -25.98
CA PRO A 102 -11.33 -8.20 -26.20
C PRO A 102 -11.82 -9.05 -25.02
N LEU A 103 -10.91 -9.47 -24.13
CA LEU A 103 -11.26 -10.27 -22.95
C LEU A 103 -11.78 -9.43 -21.79
N LEU A 104 -11.63 -8.11 -21.84
CA LEU A 104 -12.09 -7.18 -20.81
C LEU A 104 -13.43 -6.55 -21.19
N PRO A 105 -14.54 -6.95 -20.56
CA PRO A 105 -15.84 -6.35 -20.84
C PRO A 105 -15.86 -4.89 -20.37
N HIS A 106 -16.38 -3.99 -21.19
CA HIS A 106 -16.41 -2.54 -20.94
C HIS A 106 -17.08 -2.17 -19.61
N PHE A 107 -18.11 -2.92 -19.19
CA PHE A 107 -18.77 -2.68 -17.91
C PHE A 107 -17.85 -2.94 -16.71
N ALA A 108 -16.99 -3.96 -16.81
CA ALA A 108 -16.05 -4.30 -15.73
C ALA A 108 -14.96 -3.22 -15.61
N THR A 109 -14.40 -2.76 -16.73
CA THR A 109 -13.43 -1.66 -16.77
C THR A 109 -14.03 -0.36 -16.21
N ALA A 110 -15.29 -0.03 -16.57
CA ALA A 110 -15.98 1.15 -16.07
C ALA A 110 -16.26 1.05 -14.57
N ALA A 111 -16.78 -0.08 -14.09
CA ALA A 111 -17.03 -0.31 -12.68
C ALA A 111 -15.74 -0.24 -11.86
N PHE A 112 -14.67 -0.88 -12.36
CA PHE A 112 -13.36 -0.86 -11.72
C PHE A 112 -12.76 0.54 -11.68
N ASN A 113 -12.85 1.29 -12.80
CA ASN A 113 -12.39 2.67 -12.85
C ASN A 113 -13.09 3.54 -11.80
N ASN A 114 -14.40 3.42 -11.62
CA ASN A 114 -15.16 4.25 -10.70
C ASN A 114 -14.98 3.86 -9.24
N LEU A 115 -14.79 2.57 -8.96
CA LEU A 115 -14.75 2.05 -7.59
C LEU A 115 -13.34 2.02 -6.98
N LEU A 116 -12.30 1.92 -7.80
CA LEU A 116 -10.93 1.66 -7.36
C LEU A 116 -10.42 2.67 -6.32
N GLY A 117 -10.50 3.97 -6.61
CA GLY A 117 -10.01 5.02 -5.72
C GLY A 117 -10.76 5.05 -4.37
N PRO A 118 -12.09 5.19 -4.38
CA PRO A 118 -12.88 5.16 -3.14
C PRO A 118 -12.68 3.89 -2.32
N ALA A 119 -12.66 2.72 -2.97
CA ALA A 119 -12.47 1.44 -2.28
C ALA A 119 -11.10 1.34 -1.59
N LEU A 120 -10.03 1.82 -2.24
CA LEU A 120 -8.68 1.86 -1.65
C LEU A 120 -8.63 2.81 -0.46
N ILE A 121 -9.25 3.99 -0.56
CA ILE A 121 -9.27 4.96 0.55
C ILE A 121 -10.05 4.37 1.74
N VAL A 122 -11.25 3.86 1.51
CA VAL A 122 -12.11 3.30 2.57
C VAL A 122 -11.41 2.12 3.24
N THR A 123 -10.94 1.14 2.47
CA THR A 123 -10.27 -0.04 3.05
C THR A 123 -8.95 0.33 3.74
N GLY A 124 -8.21 1.31 3.21
CA GLY A 124 -6.99 1.82 3.84
C GLY A 124 -7.27 2.51 5.17
N VAL A 125 -8.30 3.37 5.25
CA VAL A 125 -8.72 4.04 6.50
C VAL A 125 -9.24 3.01 7.51
N MET A 126 -10.09 2.08 7.10
CA MET A 126 -10.56 0.99 7.97
C MET A 126 -9.39 0.18 8.53
N LEU A 127 -8.40 -0.12 7.70
CA LEU A 127 -7.21 -0.86 8.08
C LEU A 127 -6.36 -0.04 9.06
N LEU A 128 -6.17 1.26 8.82
CA LEU A 128 -5.42 2.16 9.70
C LEU A 128 -6.07 2.26 11.09
N LEU A 129 -7.38 2.40 11.14
CA LEU A 129 -8.14 2.47 12.40
C LEU A 129 -8.33 1.10 13.07
N GLY A 130 -8.07 0.01 12.36
CA GLY A 130 -8.30 -1.35 12.86
C GLY A 130 -9.77 -1.75 12.90
N LEU A 131 -10.58 -1.20 12.01
CA LEU A 131 -11.98 -1.54 11.83
C LEU A 131 -12.11 -2.69 10.84
N GLY A 132 -12.64 -3.84 11.26
CA GLY A 132 -12.82 -4.98 10.38
C GLY A 132 -11.55 -5.39 9.61
N THR A 133 -10.41 -5.43 10.30
CA THR A 133 -9.06 -5.59 9.70
C THR A 133 -8.97 -6.74 8.70
N ARG A 134 -9.57 -7.90 9.01
CA ARG A 134 -9.55 -9.08 8.12
C ARG A 134 -10.34 -8.82 6.85
N LEU A 135 -11.52 -8.19 6.97
CA LEU A 135 -12.36 -7.85 5.83
C LEU A 135 -11.67 -6.81 4.94
N SER A 136 -11.08 -5.76 5.53
CA SER A 136 -10.35 -4.72 4.79
C SER A 136 -9.16 -5.31 4.03
N LEU A 137 -8.36 -6.18 4.66
CA LEU A 137 -7.26 -6.88 4.00
C LEU A 137 -7.75 -7.78 2.86
N PHE A 138 -8.83 -8.52 3.08
CA PHE A 138 -9.39 -9.41 2.06
C PHE A 138 -9.89 -8.63 0.86
N VAL A 139 -10.64 -7.53 1.08
CA VAL A 139 -11.12 -6.66 0.00
C VAL A 139 -9.96 -6.02 -0.77
N GLN A 140 -8.93 -5.53 -0.06
CA GLN A 140 -7.71 -5.04 -0.72
C GLN A 140 -7.04 -6.13 -1.57
N GLY A 141 -6.94 -7.36 -1.05
CA GLY A 141 -6.40 -8.50 -1.79
C GLY A 141 -7.16 -8.75 -3.10
N LEU A 142 -8.50 -8.72 -3.06
CA LEU A 142 -9.34 -8.88 -4.25
C LEU A 142 -9.13 -7.73 -5.26
N ILE A 143 -9.02 -6.49 -4.77
CA ILE A 143 -8.73 -5.33 -5.64
C ILE A 143 -7.38 -5.51 -6.34
N TYR A 144 -6.33 -5.89 -5.61
CA TYR A 144 -5.00 -6.08 -6.21
C TYR A 144 -4.93 -7.29 -7.14
N ILE A 145 -5.66 -8.38 -6.86
CA ILE A 145 -5.79 -9.51 -7.78
C ILE A 145 -6.49 -9.08 -9.07
N GLY A 146 -7.59 -8.31 -8.96
CA GLY A 146 -8.29 -7.77 -10.12
C GLY A 146 -7.42 -6.84 -10.97
N LEU A 147 -6.63 -5.95 -10.32
CA LEU A 147 -5.64 -5.10 -11.01
C LEU A 147 -4.58 -5.94 -11.72
N THR A 148 -4.04 -6.96 -11.04
CA THR A 148 -3.03 -7.84 -11.61
C THR A 148 -3.55 -8.57 -12.82
N ALA A 149 -4.78 -9.12 -12.75
CA ALA A 149 -5.42 -9.78 -13.89
C ALA A 149 -5.55 -8.83 -15.09
N GLY A 150 -5.98 -7.58 -14.86
CA GLY A 150 -6.05 -6.57 -15.92
C GLY A 150 -4.67 -6.27 -16.53
N LEU A 151 -3.62 -6.12 -15.71
CA LEU A 151 -2.26 -5.84 -16.19
C LEU A 151 -1.65 -7.01 -16.97
N ILE A 152 -1.97 -8.26 -16.58
CA ILE A 152 -1.54 -9.46 -17.33
C ILE A 152 -2.10 -9.43 -18.77
N LEU A 153 -3.37 -9.09 -18.93
CA LEU A 153 -4.02 -9.04 -20.25
C LEU A 153 -3.35 -8.01 -21.17
N ILE A 154 -2.95 -6.86 -20.64
CA ILE A 154 -2.26 -5.80 -21.41
C ILE A 154 -0.74 -5.91 -21.42
N LYS A 155 -0.17 -7.00 -20.88
CA LYS A 155 1.29 -7.31 -20.83
C LYS A 155 2.12 -6.18 -20.19
N GLN A 156 1.69 -5.72 -19.01
CA GLN A 156 2.38 -4.67 -18.26
C GLN A 156 3.17 -5.27 -17.09
N ASP A 157 4.31 -5.91 -17.40
CA ASP A 157 5.07 -6.77 -16.48
C ASP A 157 5.55 -6.06 -15.20
N ASP A 158 6.03 -4.82 -15.32
CA ASP A 158 6.47 -4.04 -14.15
C ASP A 158 5.36 -3.86 -13.11
N GLY A 159 4.13 -3.59 -13.56
CA GLY A 159 2.97 -3.45 -12.70
C GLY A 159 2.57 -4.75 -12.03
N ILE A 160 2.67 -5.88 -12.75
CA ILE A 160 2.34 -7.21 -12.25
C ILE A 160 3.27 -7.59 -11.09
N ALA A 161 4.58 -7.38 -11.22
CA ALA A 161 5.57 -7.69 -10.19
C ALA A 161 5.29 -6.91 -8.89
N TRP A 162 5.05 -5.60 -9.00
CA TRP A 162 4.73 -4.77 -7.84
C TRP A 162 3.42 -5.16 -7.14
N LEU A 163 2.37 -5.47 -7.90
CA LEU A 163 1.09 -5.91 -7.33
C LEU A 163 1.20 -7.29 -6.70
N GLY A 164 1.98 -8.20 -7.29
CA GLY A 164 2.26 -9.53 -6.72
C GLY A 164 2.89 -9.45 -5.33
N ILE A 165 3.86 -8.54 -5.14
CA ILE A 165 4.44 -8.27 -3.81
C ILE A 165 3.35 -7.81 -2.82
N HIS A 166 2.45 -6.91 -3.21
CA HIS A 166 1.38 -6.44 -2.33
C HIS A 166 0.39 -7.54 -1.97
N VAL A 167 0.04 -8.42 -2.91
CA VAL A 167 -0.80 -9.59 -2.63
C VAL A 167 -0.13 -10.52 -1.62
N ALA A 168 1.17 -10.77 -1.75
CA ALA A 168 1.93 -11.56 -0.77
C ALA A 168 1.94 -10.89 0.62
N LEU A 169 2.18 -9.58 0.70
CA LEU A 169 2.14 -8.83 1.96
C LEU A 169 0.76 -8.88 2.61
N ILE A 170 -0.32 -8.80 1.83
CA ILE A 170 -1.69 -8.93 2.34
C ILE A 170 -1.94 -10.34 2.89
N ALA A 171 -1.47 -11.39 2.20
CA ALA A 171 -1.57 -12.75 2.68
C ALA A 171 -0.83 -12.92 4.01
N PHE A 172 0.40 -12.40 4.15
CA PHE A 172 1.12 -12.39 5.43
C PHE A 172 0.38 -11.61 6.52
N ALA A 173 -0.21 -10.45 6.18
CA ALA A 173 -1.00 -9.67 7.12
C ALA A 173 -2.24 -10.44 7.60
N LEU A 174 -2.92 -11.18 6.72
CA LEU A 174 -4.05 -12.03 7.07
C LEU A 174 -3.65 -13.16 8.01
N MET A 175 -2.50 -13.80 7.79
CA MET A 175 -1.97 -14.84 8.69
C MET A 175 -1.66 -14.27 10.08
N LEU A 176 -1.13 -13.05 10.17
CA LEU A 176 -0.79 -12.38 11.41
C LEU A 176 -1.98 -11.67 12.06
N ALA A 177 -3.13 -11.55 11.40
CA ALA A 177 -4.30 -10.79 11.87
C ALA A 177 -4.87 -11.30 13.21
N ARG A 178 -4.55 -12.54 13.61
CA ARG A 178 -4.88 -13.08 14.94
C ARG A 178 -4.18 -12.32 16.10
N HIS A 179 -3.04 -11.68 15.82
CA HIS A 179 -2.24 -10.92 16.78
C HIS A 179 -2.59 -9.43 16.82
N ASN A 180 -3.73 -9.04 16.24
CA ASN A 180 -4.20 -7.65 16.20
C ASN A 180 -4.72 -7.21 17.57
N LYS A 181 -3.82 -6.80 18.48
CA LYS A 181 -4.17 -6.31 19.81
C LYS A 181 -4.71 -4.87 19.82
N LEU A 182 -4.39 -4.06 18.78
CA LEU A 182 -4.78 -2.66 18.65
C LEU A 182 -5.92 -2.47 17.62
N ALA A 183 -6.94 -3.31 17.66
CA ALA A 183 -8.15 -3.14 16.87
C ALA A 183 -9.22 -2.39 17.67
N LEU A 184 -9.85 -1.38 17.08
CA LEU A 184 -11.00 -0.70 17.64
C LEU A 184 -12.21 -1.65 17.70
N LEU A 185 -12.35 -2.56 16.75
CA LEU A 185 -13.36 -3.61 16.74
C LEU A 185 -12.69 -4.98 16.79
N LYS A 186 -12.73 -5.62 17.96
CA LYS A 186 -12.12 -6.92 18.21
C LYS A 186 -12.86 -8.12 17.60
N LYS A 187 -14.04 -7.94 17.00
CA LYS A 187 -14.96 -9.02 16.64
C LYS A 187 -14.97 -9.43 15.15
N TRP A 188 -14.12 -8.84 14.29
CA TRP A 188 -14.08 -9.20 12.86
C TRP A 188 -12.66 -9.30 12.33
#